data_436d3e5688eabd503df9a07028680dc6
#
_entry.id   436d3e5688eabd503df9a07028680dc6
#
_cell.length_a   1.000
_cell.length_b   1.000
_cell.length_c   1.000
_cell.angle_alpha   90.00
_cell.angle_beta   90.00
_cell.angle_gamma   90.00
#
_symmetry.space_group_name_H-M   'P 1'
#
loop_
_entity.id
_entity.type
_entity.pdbx_description
1 polymer ?
#
loop_
_entity_poly.entity_id
_entity_poly.type
_entity_poly.pdbx_seq_one_letter_code
_entity_poly.pdbx_strand_id
1 'polypeptide(L)'
;ALLVQRRGLSTEQRLASFAKRWVLTPRQVQVVGRIVEGRSNKEIAAALGIQEKTIEIHTTNTFRKVGVGSRSELVAAFWSA
;
A
#
# COMPACT_ATOMS: atom_id res chain seq x y z
N ALA A 1 -6.48 -25.06 11.26
CA ALA A 1 -5.13 -24.54 11.00
C ALA A 1 -4.81 -24.57 9.52
N LEU A 2 -5.02 -25.72 8.91
CA LEU A 2 -4.75 -25.85 7.48
C LEU A 2 -5.66 -24.98 6.64
N LEU A 3 -6.92 -24.86 7.05
CA LEU A 3 -7.86 -24.01 6.34
C LEU A 3 -7.46 -22.56 6.41
N VAL A 4 -6.99 -22.12 7.55
CA VAL A 4 -6.53 -20.74 7.74
C VAL A 4 -5.36 -20.46 6.82
N GLN A 5 -4.41 -21.37 6.74
CA GLN A 5 -3.23 -21.18 5.89
C GLN A 5 -3.58 -21.13 4.41
N ARG A 6 -4.65 -21.77 3.99
CA ARG A 6 -5.06 -21.81 2.60
C ARG A 6 -5.99 -20.67 2.22
N ARG A 7 -6.41 -19.88 3.19
CA ARG A 7 -7.36 -18.81 2.95
C ARG A 7 -6.80 -17.62 2.21
N GLY A 8 -5.52 -17.53 2.13
CA GLY A 8 -4.94 -16.43 1.41
C GLY A 8 -3.58 -16.07 1.93
N LEU A 9 -3.07 -15.01 1.39
CA LEU A 9 -1.76 -14.51 1.67
C LEU A 9 -1.76 -13.72 2.97
N SER A 10 -0.62 -13.70 3.66
CA SER A 10 -0.42 -12.75 4.76
C SER A 10 -0.40 -11.36 4.14
N THR A 11 -0.53 -10.34 4.98
CA THR A 11 -0.45 -8.95 4.50
C THR A 11 0.89 -8.69 3.82
N GLU A 12 1.98 -9.22 4.37
CA GLU A 12 3.30 -9.06 3.77
C GLU A 12 3.41 -9.71 2.40
N GLN A 13 2.88 -10.92 2.27
CA GLN A 13 2.89 -11.63 0.98
C GLN A 13 2.02 -10.90 -0.03
N ARG A 14 0.88 -10.40 0.40
CA ARG A 14 -0.02 -9.64 -0.45
C ARG A 14 0.64 -8.34 -0.91
N LEU A 15 1.34 -7.68 -0.01
CA LEU A 15 2.04 -6.44 -0.34
C LEU A 15 3.16 -6.70 -1.35
N ALA A 16 3.92 -7.77 -1.18
CA ALA A 16 4.98 -8.14 -2.11
C ALA A 16 4.41 -8.43 -3.50
N SER A 17 3.31 -9.16 -3.57
CA SER A 17 2.64 -9.48 -4.82
C SER A 17 2.09 -8.23 -5.50
N PHE A 18 1.48 -7.35 -4.73
CA PHE A 18 0.93 -6.09 -5.22
C PHE A 18 2.04 -5.19 -5.77
N ALA A 19 3.15 -5.10 -5.04
CA ALA A 19 4.31 -4.30 -5.45
C ALA A 19 4.89 -4.81 -6.77
N LYS A 20 4.95 -6.11 -6.94
CA LYS A 20 5.47 -6.73 -8.16
C LYS A 20 4.53 -6.48 -9.33
N ARG A 21 3.24 -6.65 -9.11
CA ARG A 21 2.24 -6.46 -10.15
C ARG A 21 2.25 -5.04 -10.70
N TRP A 22 2.35 -4.05 -9.82
CA TRP A 22 2.26 -2.65 -10.22
C TRP A 22 3.61 -1.94 -10.32
N VAL A 23 4.69 -2.70 -10.17
CA VAL A 23 6.08 -2.20 -10.28
C VAL A 23 6.31 -1.02 -9.33
N LEU A 24 5.98 -1.22 -8.07
CA LEU A 24 6.15 -0.16 -7.07
C LEU A 24 7.60 -0.05 -6.63
N THR A 25 8.03 1.19 -6.39
CA THR A 25 9.36 1.43 -5.82
C THR A 25 9.35 1.01 -4.34
N PRO A 26 10.54 0.78 -3.73
CA PRO A 26 10.58 0.46 -2.29
C PRO A 26 9.85 1.46 -1.41
N ARG A 27 9.97 2.76 -1.72
CA ARG A 27 9.28 3.78 -0.95
C ARG A 27 7.76 3.71 -1.14
N GLN A 28 7.31 3.44 -2.36
CA GLN A 28 5.89 3.26 -2.62
C GLN A 28 5.33 2.05 -1.88
N VAL A 29 6.10 0.97 -1.80
CA VAL A 29 5.71 -0.22 -1.04
C VAL A 29 5.53 0.13 0.44
N GLN A 30 6.44 0.90 1.02
CA GLN A 30 6.35 1.33 2.41
C GLN A 30 5.09 2.17 2.64
N VAL A 31 4.79 3.06 1.71
CA VAL A 31 3.61 3.93 1.82
C VAL A 31 2.32 3.10 1.71
N VAL A 32 2.23 2.22 0.72
CA VAL A 32 1.05 1.36 0.54
C VAL A 32 0.83 0.48 1.77
N GLY A 33 1.88 -0.11 2.30
CA GLY A 33 1.77 -0.95 3.49
C GLY A 33 1.12 -0.23 4.66
N ARG A 34 1.43 1.05 4.83
CA ARG A 34 0.85 1.83 5.92
C ARG A 34 -0.56 2.33 5.60
N ILE A 35 -0.81 2.63 4.33
CA ILE A 35 -2.16 3.01 3.90
C ILE A 35 -3.16 1.89 4.18
N VAL A 36 -2.81 0.67 3.88
CA VAL A 36 -3.72 -0.47 4.09
C VAL A 36 -3.90 -0.82 5.56
N GLU A 37 -3.01 -0.32 6.42
CA GLU A 37 -3.17 -0.41 7.87
C GLU A 37 -4.08 0.68 8.43
N GLY A 38 -4.51 1.61 7.60
CA GLY A 38 -5.38 2.70 8.02
C GLY A 38 -4.66 3.94 8.52
N ARG A 39 -3.36 4.08 8.24
CA ARG A 39 -2.58 5.23 8.69
C ARG A 39 -2.85 6.46 7.84
N SER A 40 -2.87 7.63 8.47
CA SER A 40 -2.99 8.89 7.76
C SER A 40 -1.65 9.30 7.15
N ASN A 41 -1.67 10.24 6.21
CA ASN A 41 -0.44 10.76 5.63
C ASN A 41 0.49 11.33 6.69
N LYS A 42 -0.08 11.98 7.70
CA LYS A 42 0.69 12.54 8.81
C LYS A 42 1.40 11.43 9.59
N GLU A 43 0.70 10.36 9.87
CA GLU A 43 1.27 9.20 10.59
C GLU A 43 2.34 8.52 9.75
N ILE A 44 2.11 8.37 8.46
CA ILE A 44 3.07 7.75 7.56
C ILE A 44 4.34 8.61 7.48
N ALA A 45 4.17 9.91 7.34
CA ALA A 45 5.30 10.85 7.29
C ALA A 45 6.15 10.75 8.56
N ALA A 46 5.50 10.73 9.72
CA ALA A 46 6.20 10.59 10.99
C ALA A 46 6.94 9.25 11.07
N ALA A 47 6.31 8.17 10.65
CA ALA A 47 6.91 6.83 10.71
C ALA A 47 8.11 6.68 9.79
N LEU A 48 8.07 7.31 8.62
CA LEU A 48 9.14 7.20 7.63
C LEU A 48 10.18 8.31 7.74
N GLY A 49 9.95 9.29 8.60
CA GLY A 49 10.88 10.40 8.80
C GLY A 49 10.96 11.33 7.61
N ILE A 50 9.88 11.52 6.89
CA ILE A 50 9.81 12.43 5.73
C ILE A 50 8.62 13.35 5.87
N GLN A 51 8.56 14.36 5.02
CA GLN A 51 7.48 15.33 5.07
C GLN A 51 6.17 14.78 4.54
N GLU A 52 5.08 15.26 5.10
CA GLU A 52 3.73 14.87 4.67
C GLU A 52 3.50 15.16 3.20
N LYS A 53 4.01 16.27 2.71
CA LYS A 53 3.94 16.64 1.29
C LYS A 53 4.58 15.56 0.40
N THR A 54 5.69 15.01 0.85
CA THR A 54 6.38 13.94 0.12
C THR A 54 5.53 12.67 0.09
N ILE A 55 4.83 12.38 1.19
CA ILE A 55 3.89 11.24 1.20
C ILE A 55 2.79 11.45 0.16
N GLU A 56 2.26 12.66 0.04
CA GLU A 56 1.23 12.96 -0.97
C GLU A 56 1.74 12.65 -2.38
N ILE A 57 2.99 13.01 -2.66
CA ILE A 57 3.60 12.76 -3.96
C ILE A 57 3.72 11.25 -4.22
N HIS A 58 4.22 10.51 -3.24
CA HIS A 58 4.34 9.05 -3.37
C HIS A 58 2.97 8.40 -3.57
N THR A 59 1.97 8.87 -2.84
CA THR A 59 0.61 8.36 -2.91
C THR A 59 0.02 8.61 -4.30
N THR A 60 0.16 9.84 -4.81
CA THR A 60 -0.35 10.20 -6.12
C THR A 60 0.28 9.34 -7.22
N ASN A 61 1.60 9.16 -7.15
CA ASN A 61 2.31 8.35 -8.14
C ASN A 61 1.88 6.87 -8.05
N THR A 62 1.65 6.38 -6.86
CA THR A 62 1.16 5.02 -6.65
C THR A 62 -0.24 4.85 -7.24
N PHE A 63 -1.11 5.82 -7.00
CA PHE A 63 -2.48 5.79 -7.57
C PHE A 63 -2.43 5.69 -9.09
N ARG A 64 -1.54 6.44 -9.73
CA ARG A 64 -1.38 6.40 -11.19
C ARG A 64 -0.93 5.03 -11.67
N LYS A 65 0.03 4.42 -10.97
CA LYS A 65 0.52 3.10 -11.35
C LYS A 65 -0.57 2.03 -11.24
N VAL A 66 -1.34 2.09 -10.18
CA VAL A 66 -2.39 1.10 -9.91
C VAL A 66 -3.65 1.40 -10.72
N GLY A 67 -3.84 2.65 -11.15
CA GLY A 67 -5.01 3.03 -11.91
C GLY A 67 -6.21 3.32 -11.05
N VAL A 68 -5.98 3.85 -9.85
CA VAL A 68 -7.05 4.20 -8.91
C VAL A 68 -7.07 5.70 -8.68
N GLY A 69 -8.23 6.21 -8.26
CA GLY A 69 -8.42 7.63 -8.07
C GLY A 69 -8.51 8.09 -6.62
N SER A 70 -8.51 7.16 -5.68
CA SER A 70 -8.65 7.51 -4.27
C SER A 70 -7.99 6.48 -3.37
N ARG A 71 -7.81 6.89 -2.13
CA ARG A 71 -7.26 6.02 -1.08
C ARG A 71 -8.13 4.79 -0.87
N SER A 72 -9.44 4.99 -0.84
CA SER A 72 -10.40 3.88 -0.67
C SER A 72 -10.29 2.88 -1.82
N GLU A 73 -10.15 3.38 -3.04
CA GLU A 73 -9.99 2.50 -4.20
C GLU A 73 -8.69 1.71 -4.13
N LEU A 74 -7.63 2.35 -3.66
CA LEU A 74 -6.34 1.67 -3.49
C LEU A 74 -6.47 0.53 -2.48
N VAL A 75 -7.09 0.79 -1.35
CA VAL A 75 -7.30 -0.22 -0.30
C VAL A 75 -8.13 -1.37 -0.84
N ALA A 76 -9.20 -1.07 -1.57
CA ALA A 76 -10.05 -2.09 -2.18
C ALA A 76 -9.25 -2.92 -3.20
N ALA A 77 -8.46 -2.29 -4.05
CA ALA A 77 -7.63 -2.99 -5.02
C ALA A 77 -6.60 -3.90 -4.34
N PHE A 78 -6.03 -3.43 -3.24
CA PHE A 78 -5.04 -4.20 -2.48
C PHE A 78 -5.66 -5.49 -1.92
N TRP A 79 -6.83 -5.39 -1.30
CA TRP A 79 -7.45 -6.53 -0.66
C TRP A 79 -8.17 -7.48 -1.63
N SER A 80 -8.51 -7.01 -2.81
CA SER A 80 -9.17 -7.84 -3.82
C SER A 80 -8.18 -8.58 -4.74
N ALA A 81 -6.94 -8.24 -4.64
CA ALA A 81 -5.90 -8.82 -5.51
C ALA A 81 -5.52 -10.26 -5.12
#